data_80a11bb8e149b791dd2bad7d92a2be8f
#
_entry.id   80a11bb8e149b791dd2bad7d92a2be8f
#
_cell.length_a   1.000
_cell.length_b   1.000
_cell.length_c   1.000
_cell.angle_alpha   90.00
_cell.angle_beta   90.00
_cell.angle_gamma   90.00
#
_symmetry.space_group_name_H-M   'P 1'
#
loop_
_entity.id
_entity.type
_entity.pdbx_description
1 polymer ?
#
loop_
_entity_poly.entity_id
_entity_poly.type
_entity_poly.pdbx_seq_one_letter_code
_entity_poly.pdbx_strand_id
1 'polypeptide(L)'
;STYSVELVSPVCVYEDIGTIQEIVRALRRNSALVNDSCGIHVHVGAEKFDAQHLRNITNIMASKEELIYKALQVDLNRSQDYCRRVEQRFLRQVNEQKPQSLDRFKSIWYNGRDGSNVHYHASRYHALNLHSVFQKGTVEFRMFNSTLHAGKVKTYIQFSLAIANQALTQRNARAAPTRTTNDRYTFRTWLLRLGMIGPEFETARFHLLSHLEGNIAWRDPSQLIR
;
A
#
# COMPACT_ATOMS: atom_id res chain seq x y z
N SER A 1 12.72 -30.68 5.89
CA SER A 1 12.84 -29.36 6.54
C SER A 1 12.53 -28.28 5.51
N THR A 2 11.52 -27.47 5.77
CA THR A 2 11.18 -26.29 4.98
C THR A 2 12.06 -25.15 5.44
N TYR A 3 12.86 -24.61 4.53
CA TYR A 3 13.62 -23.38 4.79
C TYR A 3 12.79 -22.18 4.39
N SER A 4 12.69 -21.14 5.23
CA SER A 4 12.15 -19.86 4.83
C SER A 4 13.26 -19.01 4.21
N VAL A 5 12.95 -18.37 3.08
CA VAL A 5 13.87 -17.50 2.36
C VAL A 5 13.18 -16.15 2.10
N GLU A 6 13.88 -15.07 2.32
CA GLU A 6 13.47 -13.74 1.90
C GLU A 6 14.29 -13.35 0.65
N LEU A 7 13.61 -13.01 -0.43
CA LEU A 7 14.24 -12.46 -1.63
C LEU A 7 14.13 -10.95 -1.60
N VAL A 8 15.29 -10.27 -1.53
CA VAL A 8 15.37 -8.81 -1.51
C VAL A 8 15.97 -8.32 -2.83
N SER A 9 15.26 -7.44 -3.54
CA SER A 9 15.80 -6.80 -4.75
C SER A 9 16.82 -5.71 -4.39
N PRO A 10 17.77 -5.39 -5.28
CA PRO A 10 18.46 -4.11 -5.23
C PRO A 10 17.46 -2.96 -5.43
N VAL A 11 17.95 -1.70 -5.36
CA VAL A 11 17.15 -0.54 -5.79
C VAL A 11 16.84 -0.69 -7.28
N CYS A 12 15.55 -0.60 -7.62
CA CYS A 12 15.02 -0.84 -8.96
C CYS A 12 14.42 0.45 -9.53
N VAL A 13 14.37 0.53 -10.85
CA VAL A 13 13.58 1.50 -11.59
C VAL A 13 12.34 0.82 -12.18
N TYR A 14 11.44 1.59 -12.79
CA TYR A 14 10.17 1.07 -13.31
C TYR A 14 10.36 -0.01 -14.38
N GLU A 15 11.38 0.14 -15.20
CA GLU A 15 11.77 -0.77 -16.29
C GLU A 15 12.18 -2.16 -15.77
N ASP A 16 12.63 -2.27 -14.54
CA ASP A 16 13.05 -3.53 -13.91
C ASP A 16 11.86 -4.45 -13.54
N ILE A 17 10.63 -3.95 -13.64
CA ILE A 17 9.42 -4.77 -13.33
C ILE A 17 9.40 -6.05 -14.17
N GLY A 18 9.82 -5.98 -15.43
CA GLY A 18 9.92 -7.17 -16.29
C GLY A 18 10.85 -8.23 -15.72
N THR A 19 12.03 -7.82 -15.27
CA THR A 19 13.02 -8.69 -14.62
C THR A 19 12.49 -9.30 -13.32
N ILE A 20 11.82 -8.48 -12.48
CA ILE A 20 11.18 -8.99 -11.26
C ILE A 20 10.13 -10.05 -11.58
N GLN A 21 9.33 -9.85 -12.63
CA GLN A 21 8.34 -10.83 -13.07
C GLN A 21 9.00 -12.14 -13.55
N GLU A 22 10.14 -12.07 -14.25
CA GLU A 22 10.89 -13.29 -14.66
C GLU A 22 11.43 -14.04 -13.43
N ILE A 23 11.95 -13.35 -12.42
CA ILE A 23 12.38 -13.96 -11.17
C ILE A 23 11.22 -14.69 -10.50
N VAL A 24 10.06 -14.04 -10.38
CA VAL A 24 8.85 -14.65 -9.78
C VAL A 24 8.40 -15.89 -10.57
N ARG A 25 8.45 -15.85 -11.92
CA ARG A 25 8.17 -17.02 -12.75
C ARG A 25 9.19 -18.15 -12.55
N ALA A 26 10.47 -17.80 -12.40
CA ALA A 26 11.53 -18.77 -12.14
C ALA A 26 11.33 -19.46 -10.79
N LEU A 27 11.01 -18.71 -9.73
CA LEU A 27 10.67 -19.28 -8.41
C LEU A 27 9.51 -20.28 -8.53
N ARG A 28 8.43 -19.89 -9.22
CA ARG A 28 7.27 -20.76 -9.44
C ARG A 28 7.64 -22.03 -10.21
N ARG A 29 8.45 -21.94 -11.28
CA ARG A 29 8.91 -23.09 -12.06
C ARG A 29 9.79 -24.05 -11.26
N ASN A 30 10.51 -23.53 -10.25
CA ASN A 30 11.36 -24.31 -9.35
C ASN A 30 10.65 -24.70 -8.04
N SER A 31 9.32 -24.78 -8.05
CA SER A 31 8.51 -25.30 -6.94
C SER A 31 8.66 -24.52 -5.62
N ALA A 32 8.98 -23.22 -5.68
CA ALA A 32 8.90 -22.38 -4.50
C ALA A 32 7.45 -22.34 -4.00
N LEU A 33 7.29 -22.27 -2.69
CA LEU A 33 5.99 -22.22 -2.02
C LEU A 33 5.85 -20.91 -1.24
N VAL A 34 4.62 -20.46 -1.09
CA VAL A 34 4.24 -19.33 -0.25
C VAL A 34 3.09 -19.73 0.66
N ASN A 35 3.00 -19.13 1.83
CA ASN A 35 1.92 -19.32 2.78
C ASN A 35 1.50 -17.99 3.43
N ASP A 36 0.60 -18.03 4.40
CA ASP A 36 0.05 -16.88 5.12
C ASP A 36 1.07 -16.14 6.00
N SER A 37 2.17 -16.78 6.40
CA SER A 37 3.27 -16.12 7.12
C SER A 37 4.17 -15.27 6.22
N CYS A 38 4.11 -15.49 4.89
CA CYS A 38 4.87 -14.76 3.90
C CYS A 38 4.14 -13.49 3.48
N GLY A 39 4.87 -12.45 3.06
CA GLY A 39 4.32 -11.22 2.52
C GLY A 39 5.19 -10.62 1.45
N ILE A 40 4.61 -9.74 0.64
CA ILE A 40 5.37 -8.91 -0.29
C ILE A 40 5.39 -7.50 0.27
N HIS A 41 6.59 -6.93 0.37
CA HIS A 41 6.80 -5.56 0.80
C HIS A 41 7.32 -4.75 -0.39
N VAL A 42 6.74 -3.57 -0.60
CA VAL A 42 7.19 -2.64 -1.64
C VAL A 42 7.72 -1.39 -0.97
N HIS A 43 9.02 -1.12 -1.17
CA HIS A 43 9.68 0.08 -0.70
C HIS A 43 9.74 1.11 -1.82
N VAL A 44 9.28 2.32 -1.56
CA VAL A 44 9.37 3.47 -2.47
C VAL A 44 10.28 4.51 -1.84
N GLY A 45 11.27 5.02 -2.58
CA GLY A 45 12.20 6.04 -2.07
C GLY A 45 11.46 7.26 -1.49
N ALA A 46 11.91 7.73 -0.33
CA ALA A 46 11.25 8.80 0.42
C ALA A 46 11.94 10.16 0.30
N GLU A 47 12.95 10.32 -0.56
CA GLU A 47 13.74 11.53 -0.69
C GLU A 47 12.91 12.77 -1.05
N LYS A 48 11.78 12.55 -1.75
CA LYS A 48 10.84 13.61 -2.16
C LYS A 48 9.73 13.86 -1.15
N PHE A 49 9.66 13.07 -0.07
CA PHE A 49 8.60 13.19 0.93
C PHE A 49 9.01 14.14 2.05
N ASP A 50 8.32 15.27 2.15
CA ASP A 50 8.31 16.12 3.34
C ASP A 50 7.19 15.70 4.32
N ALA A 51 7.05 16.42 5.42
CA ALA A 51 6.02 16.13 6.43
C ALA A 51 4.59 16.22 5.89
N GLN A 52 4.33 17.11 4.92
CA GLN A 52 3.03 17.23 4.29
C GLN A 52 2.73 16.02 3.40
N HIS A 53 3.70 15.57 2.62
CA HIS A 53 3.55 14.39 1.77
C HIS A 53 3.37 13.11 2.61
N LEU A 54 4.09 12.98 3.73
CA LEU A 54 3.88 11.88 4.68
C LEU A 54 2.49 11.92 5.34
N ARG A 55 1.97 13.11 5.63
CA ARG A 55 0.59 13.27 6.09
C ARG A 55 -0.41 12.91 4.99
N ASN A 56 -0.15 13.31 3.75
CA ASN A 56 -1.01 12.98 2.62
C ASN A 56 -1.10 11.46 2.41
N ILE A 57 0.02 10.76 2.38
CA ILE A 57 0.01 9.29 2.18
C ILE A 57 -0.70 8.57 3.33
N THR A 58 -0.49 9.03 4.57
CA THR A 58 -1.22 8.52 5.74
C THR A 58 -2.73 8.69 5.57
N ASN A 59 -3.18 9.87 5.16
CA ASN A 59 -4.59 10.18 4.98
C ASN A 59 -5.21 9.42 3.80
N ILE A 60 -4.49 9.26 2.69
CA ILE A 60 -4.91 8.47 1.53
C ILE A 60 -5.13 7.02 1.98
N MET A 61 -4.15 6.43 2.65
CA MET A 61 -4.24 5.06 3.15
C MET A 61 -5.41 4.90 4.12
N ALA A 62 -5.52 5.72 5.15
CA ALA A 62 -6.62 5.67 6.11
C ALA A 62 -8.01 5.82 5.44
N SER A 63 -8.13 6.73 4.48
CA SER A 63 -9.38 6.97 3.74
C SER A 63 -9.83 5.79 2.89
N LYS A 64 -8.90 4.98 2.37
CA LYS A 64 -9.16 3.87 1.44
C LYS A 64 -8.97 2.48 2.06
N GLU A 65 -8.56 2.42 3.30
CA GLU A 65 -8.09 1.22 3.99
C GLU A 65 -9.07 0.06 3.86
N GLU A 66 -10.36 0.28 4.09
CA GLU A 66 -11.38 -0.75 3.97
C GLU A 66 -11.44 -1.36 2.55
N LEU A 67 -11.43 -0.49 1.53
CA LEU A 67 -11.48 -0.92 0.13
C LEU A 67 -10.18 -1.61 -0.29
N ILE A 68 -9.02 -1.13 0.20
CA ILE A 68 -7.71 -1.75 -0.08
C ILE A 68 -7.67 -3.17 0.50
N TYR A 69 -8.08 -3.35 1.76
CA TYR A 69 -8.06 -4.65 2.42
C TYR A 69 -9.00 -5.65 1.73
N LYS A 70 -10.19 -5.21 1.31
CA LYS A 70 -11.11 -6.03 0.51
C LYS A 70 -10.52 -6.37 -0.85
N ALA A 71 -10.01 -5.38 -1.58
CA ALA A 71 -9.46 -5.56 -2.93
C ALA A 71 -8.27 -6.54 -2.95
N LEU A 72 -7.41 -6.47 -1.94
CA LEU A 72 -6.21 -7.30 -1.80
C LEU A 72 -6.48 -8.62 -1.08
N GLN A 73 -7.68 -8.79 -0.49
CA GLN A 73 -8.02 -9.91 0.39
C GLN A 73 -6.93 -10.14 1.46
N VAL A 74 -6.58 -9.05 2.17
CA VAL A 74 -5.51 -9.11 3.17
C VAL A 74 -5.85 -10.16 4.22
N ASP A 75 -4.96 -11.12 4.43
CA ASP A 75 -5.17 -12.21 5.40
C ASP A 75 -5.41 -11.66 6.81
N LEU A 76 -6.36 -12.26 7.55
CA LEU A 76 -6.74 -11.81 8.89
C LEU A 76 -5.54 -11.79 9.85
N ASN A 77 -4.73 -12.84 9.87
CA ASN A 77 -3.54 -12.93 10.72
C ASN A 77 -2.55 -11.80 10.36
N ARG A 78 -2.33 -11.56 9.06
CA ARG A 78 -1.45 -10.48 8.63
C ARG A 78 -1.98 -9.11 9.01
N SER A 79 -3.30 -8.88 8.89
CA SER A 79 -3.93 -7.60 9.22
C SER A 79 -3.88 -7.28 10.72
N GLN A 80 -3.77 -8.27 11.58
CA GLN A 80 -3.66 -8.12 13.04
C GLN A 80 -2.21 -7.93 13.50
N ASP A 81 -1.25 -8.67 12.91
CA ASP A 81 0.11 -8.77 13.42
C ASP A 81 1.12 -7.97 12.59
N TYR A 82 1.08 -8.06 11.26
CA TYR A 82 2.15 -7.59 10.38
C TYR A 82 1.81 -6.36 9.53
N CYS A 83 0.54 -6.14 9.24
CA CYS A 83 0.08 -5.02 8.43
C CYS A 83 -1.21 -4.40 8.99
N ARG A 84 -1.13 -3.99 10.26
CA ARG A 84 -2.26 -3.33 10.95
C ARG A 84 -2.69 -2.05 10.24
N ARG A 85 -3.92 -1.68 10.45
CA ARG A 85 -4.50 -0.43 9.96
C ARG A 85 -3.78 0.78 10.57
N VAL A 86 -3.95 1.94 9.92
CA VAL A 86 -3.42 3.20 10.46
C VAL A 86 -3.95 3.45 11.86
N GLU A 87 -3.06 3.71 12.81
CA GLU A 87 -3.44 3.97 14.20
C GLU A 87 -4.23 5.27 14.32
N GLN A 88 -5.42 5.20 14.92
CA GLN A 88 -6.34 6.34 15.00
C GLN A 88 -5.79 7.50 15.81
N ARG A 89 -5.00 7.22 16.85
CA ARG A 89 -4.35 8.27 17.65
C ARG A 89 -3.33 9.02 16.80
N PHE A 90 -2.48 8.31 16.09
CA PHE A 90 -1.49 8.90 15.19
C PHE A 90 -2.18 9.73 14.08
N LEU A 91 -3.20 9.14 13.43
CA LEU A 91 -3.96 9.81 12.38
C LEU A 91 -4.58 11.13 12.85
N ARG A 92 -5.15 11.14 14.05
CA ARG A 92 -5.70 12.35 14.67
C ARG A 92 -4.61 13.39 14.94
N GLN A 93 -3.53 12.99 15.63
CA GLN A 93 -2.44 13.90 15.99
C GLN A 93 -1.77 14.53 14.76
N VAL A 94 -1.49 13.76 13.71
CA VAL A 94 -0.85 14.28 12.50
C VAL A 94 -1.74 15.27 11.74
N ASN A 95 -3.07 15.09 11.82
CA ASN A 95 -4.02 16.00 11.17
C ASN A 95 -4.34 17.24 11.99
N GLU A 96 -4.35 17.15 13.31
CA GLU A 96 -4.52 18.31 14.22
C GLU A 96 -3.28 19.19 14.22
N GLN A 97 -2.10 18.60 14.37
CA GLN A 97 -0.84 19.33 14.51
C GLN A 97 -0.25 19.80 13.18
N LYS A 98 -0.58 19.15 12.06
CA LYS A 98 -0.10 19.48 10.69
C LYS A 98 1.40 19.78 10.67
N PRO A 99 2.25 18.79 11.02
CA PRO A 99 3.69 19.00 11.13
C PRO A 99 4.28 19.60 9.86
N GLN A 100 5.17 20.58 10.02
CA GLN A 100 5.83 21.28 8.93
C GLN A 100 7.28 20.79 8.71
N SER A 101 7.79 19.91 9.58
CA SER A 101 9.11 19.30 9.47
C SER A 101 9.05 17.80 9.66
N LEU A 102 10.02 17.09 9.09
CA LEU A 102 10.17 15.63 9.26
C LEU A 102 10.44 15.27 10.72
N ASP A 103 11.18 16.08 11.47
CA ASP A 103 11.45 15.83 12.89
C ASP A 103 10.16 15.91 13.72
N ARG A 104 9.29 16.89 13.43
CA ARG A 104 7.99 16.98 14.11
C ARG A 104 7.10 15.79 13.72
N PHE A 105 7.07 15.41 12.44
CA PHE A 105 6.33 14.23 12.01
C PHE A 105 6.84 12.95 12.68
N LYS A 106 8.17 12.78 12.73
CA LYS A 106 8.86 11.68 13.42
C LYS A 106 8.48 11.61 14.90
N SER A 107 8.48 12.77 15.59
CA SER A 107 8.07 12.86 17.00
C SER A 107 6.63 12.40 17.22
N ILE A 108 5.71 12.74 16.31
CA ILE A 108 4.31 12.28 16.38
C ILE A 108 4.24 10.77 16.11
N TRP A 109 4.95 10.27 15.10
CA TRP A 109 4.99 8.84 14.75
C TRP A 109 5.42 7.96 15.93
N TYR A 110 6.47 8.36 16.63
CA TYR A 110 7.02 7.63 17.79
C TYR A 110 6.44 8.06 19.13
N ASN A 111 5.39 8.89 19.14
CA ASN A 111 4.77 9.38 20.36
C ASN A 111 5.79 10.03 21.34
N GLY A 112 6.67 10.84 20.80
CA GLY A 112 7.69 11.60 21.55
C GLY A 112 8.95 10.83 21.95
N ARG A 113 9.01 9.52 21.72
CA ARG A 113 10.19 8.69 22.01
C ARG A 113 10.80 8.18 20.72
N ASP A 114 11.95 8.73 20.30
CA ASP A 114 12.58 8.30 19.05
C ASP A 114 12.92 6.80 19.05
N GLY A 115 12.23 6.06 18.20
CA GLY A 115 12.43 4.62 17.98
C GLY A 115 13.13 4.31 16.66
N SER A 116 13.62 5.31 15.91
CA SER A 116 14.14 5.11 14.55
C SER A 116 15.34 4.15 14.48
N ASN A 117 16.12 4.04 15.55
CA ASN A 117 17.25 3.12 15.61
C ASN A 117 16.88 1.68 16.00
N VAL A 118 15.61 1.43 16.34
CA VAL A 118 15.15 0.10 16.75
C VAL A 118 14.68 -0.68 15.53
N HIS A 119 15.48 -1.63 15.05
CA HIS A 119 15.20 -2.38 13.81
C HIS A 119 13.79 -3.02 13.77
N TYR A 120 13.36 -3.65 14.86
CA TYR A 120 12.04 -4.28 14.99
C TYR A 120 11.06 -3.45 15.81
N HIS A 121 11.10 -2.12 15.68
CA HIS A 121 10.15 -1.25 16.37
C HIS A 121 8.70 -1.60 16.04
N ALA A 122 7.83 -1.67 17.05
CA ALA A 122 6.42 -2.10 16.89
C ALA A 122 5.62 -1.27 15.87
N SER A 123 6.00 -0.01 15.64
CA SER A 123 5.35 0.86 14.66
C SER A 123 5.54 0.44 13.20
N ARG A 124 6.48 -0.49 12.91
CA ARG A 124 6.68 -1.00 11.55
C ARG A 124 5.57 -1.92 11.07
N TYR A 125 4.79 -2.51 11.98
CA TYR A 125 3.79 -3.53 11.68
C TYR A 125 2.44 -2.93 11.26
N HIS A 126 2.47 -1.97 10.34
CA HIS A 126 1.30 -1.37 9.70
C HIS A 126 1.32 -1.63 8.19
N ALA A 127 0.16 -1.59 7.54
CA ALA A 127 0.04 -1.70 6.09
C ALA A 127 0.88 -0.64 5.36
N LEU A 128 0.90 0.58 5.91
CA LEU A 128 1.82 1.66 5.55
C LEU A 128 2.85 1.80 6.68
N ASN A 129 4.06 1.33 6.46
CA ASN A 129 5.16 1.44 7.42
C ASN A 129 6.00 2.70 7.18
N LEU A 130 5.79 3.72 8.00
CA LEU A 130 6.58 4.97 7.97
C LEU A 130 7.80 4.93 8.89
N HIS A 131 7.97 3.90 9.73
CA HIS A 131 9.23 3.67 10.42
C HIS A 131 10.39 3.52 9.42
N SER A 132 10.11 2.90 8.26
CA SER A 132 11.08 2.74 7.18
C SER A 132 11.59 4.07 6.61
N VAL A 133 10.81 5.14 6.68
CA VAL A 133 11.27 6.49 6.26
C VAL A 133 12.45 6.95 7.08
N PHE A 134 12.39 6.75 8.40
CA PHE A 134 13.41 7.22 9.35
C PHE A 134 14.58 6.25 9.50
N GLN A 135 14.42 4.99 9.09
CA GLN A 135 15.45 3.96 9.21
C GLN A 135 16.16 3.67 7.88
N LYS A 136 15.41 3.64 6.77
CA LYS A 136 15.90 3.20 5.45
C LYS A 136 15.73 4.25 4.36
N GLY A 137 15.10 5.39 4.64
CA GLY A 137 14.78 6.41 3.64
C GLY A 137 13.71 5.97 2.64
N THR A 138 12.79 5.08 3.03
CA THR A 138 11.73 4.58 2.13
C THR A 138 10.36 4.59 2.80
N VAL A 139 9.30 4.82 2.03
CA VAL A 139 7.92 4.49 2.42
C VAL A 139 7.70 3.02 2.08
N GLU A 140 7.29 2.21 3.05
CA GLU A 140 7.09 0.77 2.85
C GLU A 140 5.60 0.41 2.89
N PHE A 141 5.14 -0.29 1.85
CA PHE A 141 3.81 -0.89 1.78
C PHE A 141 3.88 -2.37 2.11
N ARG A 142 3.19 -2.81 3.17
CA ARG A 142 3.27 -4.17 3.73
C ARG A 142 1.98 -4.99 3.61
N MET A 143 0.92 -4.41 3.04
CA MET A 143 -0.41 -5.03 3.00
C MET A 143 -0.57 -6.18 2.01
N PHE A 144 0.45 -6.50 1.22
CA PHE A 144 0.32 -7.52 0.18
C PHE A 144 0.58 -8.93 0.73
N ASN A 145 -0.39 -9.82 0.51
CA ASN A 145 -0.18 -11.24 0.73
C ASN A 145 0.89 -11.78 -0.22
N SER A 146 1.58 -12.82 0.19
CA SER A 146 2.56 -13.49 -0.65
C SER A 146 1.93 -14.13 -1.89
N THR A 147 2.64 -14.12 -3.00
CA THR A 147 2.21 -14.74 -4.25
C THR A 147 3.39 -15.02 -5.18
N LEU A 148 3.29 -16.11 -5.95
CA LEU A 148 4.17 -16.42 -7.09
C LEU A 148 3.50 -16.10 -8.44
N HIS A 149 2.49 -15.25 -8.44
CA HIS A 149 1.83 -14.77 -9.65
C HIS A 149 2.48 -13.44 -10.10
N ALA A 150 3.29 -13.50 -11.16
CA ALA A 150 4.07 -12.36 -11.66
C ALA A 150 3.22 -11.10 -11.98
N GLY A 151 1.98 -11.29 -12.46
CA GLY A 151 1.04 -10.19 -12.71
C GLY A 151 0.56 -9.51 -11.43
N LYS A 152 0.34 -10.27 -10.34
CA LYS A 152 0.00 -9.70 -9.03
C LYS A 152 1.18 -8.92 -8.45
N VAL A 153 2.42 -9.42 -8.58
CA VAL A 153 3.62 -8.71 -8.12
C VAL A 153 3.78 -7.38 -8.86
N LYS A 154 3.65 -7.36 -10.20
CA LYS A 154 3.60 -6.12 -10.99
C LYS A 154 2.51 -5.18 -10.47
N THR A 155 1.31 -5.69 -10.22
CA THR A 155 0.18 -4.93 -9.68
C THR A 155 0.52 -4.25 -8.36
N TYR A 156 1.17 -4.95 -7.44
CA TYR A 156 1.53 -4.42 -6.12
C TYR A 156 2.55 -3.28 -6.23
N ILE A 157 3.55 -3.44 -7.10
CA ILE A 157 4.54 -2.40 -7.37
C ILE A 157 3.85 -1.15 -7.97
N GLN A 158 3.08 -1.34 -9.04
CA GLN A 158 2.37 -0.25 -9.72
C GLN A 158 1.40 0.49 -8.78
N PHE A 159 0.68 -0.25 -7.96
CA PHE A 159 -0.27 0.33 -7.00
C PHE A 159 0.43 1.15 -5.91
N SER A 160 1.54 0.64 -5.37
CA SER A 160 2.35 1.37 -4.38
C SER A 160 2.93 2.66 -4.95
N LEU A 161 3.48 2.62 -6.17
CA LEU A 161 4.01 3.79 -6.87
C LEU A 161 2.91 4.82 -7.17
N ALA A 162 1.72 4.38 -7.58
CA ALA A 162 0.59 5.26 -7.86
C ALA A 162 0.07 5.97 -6.60
N ILE A 163 -0.02 5.28 -5.46
CA ILE A 163 -0.37 5.89 -4.17
C ILE A 163 0.70 6.89 -3.73
N ALA A 164 1.97 6.53 -3.84
CA ALA A 164 3.09 7.40 -3.50
C ALA A 164 3.08 8.68 -4.36
N ASN A 165 2.85 8.54 -5.67
CA ASN A 165 2.73 9.67 -6.59
C ASN A 165 1.54 10.58 -6.24
N GLN A 166 0.37 10.02 -5.90
CA GLN A 166 -0.78 10.82 -5.45
C GLN A 166 -0.43 11.62 -4.20
N ALA A 167 0.28 11.02 -3.24
CA ALA A 167 0.67 11.72 -2.01
C ALA A 167 1.62 12.89 -2.27
N LEU A 168 2.52 12.76 -3.25
CA LEU A 168 3.47 13.80 -3.65
C LEU A 168 2.83 14.92 -4.46
N THR A 169 1.81 14.62 -5.27
CA THR A 169 1.20 15.59 -6.20
C THR A 169 -0.06 16.25 -5.65
N GLN A 170 -0.74 15.60 -4.70
CA GLN A 170 -1.97 16.12 -4.13
C GLN A 170 -1.66 17.16 -3.04
N ARG A 171 -2.25 18.36 -3.18
CA ARG A 171 -2.03 19.44 -2.20
C ARG A 171 -2.45 19.04 -0.78
N ASN A 172 -3.65 18.45 -0.61
CA ASN A 172 -4.14 17.98 0.67
C ASN A 172 -4.99 16.73 0.51
N ALA A 173 -4.69 15.69 1.26
CA ALA A 173 -5.51 14.49 1.36
C ALA A 173 -6.36 14.51 2.64
N ARG A 174 -7.58 13.97 2.55
CA ARG A 174 -8.50 13.82 3.70
C ARG A 174 -8.45 12.40 4.23
N ALA A 175 -8.46 12.25 5.56
CA ALA A 175 -8.43 10.96 6.23
C ALA A 175 -9.82 10.30 6.38
N ALA A 176 -10.90 11.03 6.09
CA ALA A 176 -12.26 10.53 6.26
C ALA A 176 -12.45 9.21 5.49
N PRO A 177 -12.93 8.14 6.15
CA PRO A 177 -13.17 6.85 5.51
C PRO A 177 -14.11 6.97 4.32
N THR A 178 -13.76 6.28 3.23
CA THR A 178 -14.60 6.21 2.04
C THR A 178 -15.80 5.32 2.31
N ARG A 179 -16.99 5.90 2.31
CA ARG A 179 -18.27 5.16 2.42
C ARG A 179 -18.85 4.96 1.03
N THR A 180 -19.27 3.76 0.73
CA THR A 180 -19.85 3.41 -0.58
C THR A 180 -20.80 2.22 -0.46
N THR A 181 -21.74 2.15 -1.36
CA THR A 181 -22.64 1.01 -1.60
C THR A 181 -22.20 0.17 -2.80
N ASN A 182 -21.13 0.60 -3.50
CA ASN A 182 -20.57 -0.09 -4.65
C ASN A 182 -19.02 0.00 -4.58
N ASP A 183 -18.43 -0.99 -3.91
CA ASP A 183 -16.99 -1.05 -3.67
C ASP A 183 -16.20 -1.03 -4.99
N ARG A 184 -16.62 -1.84 -5.98
CA ARG A 184 -15.95 -1.98 -7.27
C ARG A 184 -15.96 -0.68 -8.08
N TYR A 185 -17.08 0.02 -8.18
CA TYR A 185 -17.14 1.31 -8.85
C TYR A 185 -16.26 2.35 -8.18
N THR A 186 -16.38 2.46 -6.86
CA THR A 186 -15.65 3.45 -6.06
C THR A 186 -14.15 3.23 -6.14
N PHE A 187 -13.71 1.98 -6.03
CA PHE A 187 -12.29 1.64 -6.12
C PHE A 187 -11.75 1.86 -7.54
N ARG A 188 -12.48 1.42 -8.57
CA ARG A 188 -12.13 1.70 -9.96
C ARG A 188 -11.96 3.19 -10.22
N THR A 189 -12.90 4.01 -9.75
CA THR A 189 -12.82 5.47 -9.91
C THR A 189 -11.57 6.03 -9.23
N TRP A 190 -11.21 5.51 -8.06
CA TRP A 190 -9.96 5.91 -7.41
C TRP A 190 -8.72 5.47 -8.18
N LEU A 191 -8.67 4.24 -8.69
CA LEU A 191 -7.55 3.76 -9.52
C LEU A 191 -7.32 4.68 -10.74
N LEU A 192 -8.40 5.12 -11.39
CA LEU A 192 -8.29 6.08 -12.51
C LEU A 192 -7.74 7.44 -12.05
N ARG A 193 -8.13 7.92 -10.86
CA ARG A 193 -7.59 9.15 -10.26
C ARG A 193 -6.13 9.01 -9.83
N LEU A 194 -5.68 7.80 -9.51
CA LEU A 194 -4.26 7.48 -9.29
C LEU A 194 -3.43 7.51 -10.59
N GLY A 195 -4.08 7.70 -11.75
CA GLY A 195 -3.42 7.64 -13.04
C GLY A 195 -3.24 6.23 -13.60
N MET A 196 -3.83 5.21 -12.99
CA MET A 196 -3.76 3.82 -13.46
C MET A 196 -4.70 3.61 -14.66
N ILE A 197 -4.41 4.30 -15.78
CA ILE A 197 -5.20 4.35 -17.01
C ILE A 197 -4.40 3.69 -18.15
N GLY A 198 -5.11 3.21 -19.19
CA GLY A 198 -4.49 2.62 -20.37
C GLY A 198 -4.07 1.17 -20.21
N PRO A 199 -3.48 0.57 -21.27
CA PRO A 199 -3.14 -0.85 -21.34
C PRO A 199 -2.06 -1.25 -20.33
N GLU A 200 -1.12 -0.36 -19.99
CA GLU A 200 -0.06 -0.64 -19.01
C GLU A 200 -0.62 -1.07 -17.65
N PHE A 201 -1.76 -0.52 -17.24
CA PHE A 201 -2.38 -0.80 -15.95
C PHE A 201 -3.58 -1.76 -16.03
N GLU A 202 -3.84 -2.36 -17.18
CA GLU A 202 -4.99 -3.26 -17.37
C GLU A 202 -4.95 -4.45 -16.41
N THR A 203 -3.81 -5.14 -16.36
CA THR A 203 -3.58 -6.26 -15.44
C THR A 203 -3.74 -5.83 -13.98
N ALA A 204 -3.22 -4.65 -13.62
CA ALA A 204 -3.34 -4.14 -12.26
C ALA A 204 -4.80 -3.85 -11.89
N ARG A 205 -5.55 -3.17 -12.79
CA ARG A 205 -6.98 -2.93 -12.56
C ARG A 205 -7.77 -4.24 -12.46
N PHE A 206 -7.46 -5.23 -13.30
CA PHE A 206 -8.10 -6.55 -13.23
C PHE A 206 -7.90 -7.17 -11.83
N HIS A 207 -6.66 -7.30 -11.35
CA HIS A 207 -6.40 -7.92 -10.05
C HIS A 207 -6.96 -7.13 -8.87
N LEU A 208 -6.88 -5.80 -8.92
CA LEU A 208 -7.37 -4.94 -7.84
C LEU A 208 -8.90 -4.84 -7.76
N LEU A 209 -9.62 -5.16 -8.83
CA LEU A 209 -11.08 -5.11 -8.87
C LEU A 209 -11.75 -6.49 -8.76
N SER A 210 -10.98 -7.58 -8.90
CA SER A 210 -11.53 -8.94 -9.02
C SER A 210 -12.31 -9.40 -7.80
N HIS A 211 -11.95 -8.94 -6.61
CA HIS A 211 -12.53 -9.36 -5.33
C HIS A 211 -13.54 -8.36 -4.74
N LEU A 212 -13.80 -7.27 -5.45
CA LEU A 212 -14.74 -6.26 -4.98
C LEU A 212 -16.14 -6.50 -5.54
N GLU A 213 -17.13 -6.33 -4.68
CA GLU A 213 -18.54 -6.44 -5.03
C GLU A 213 -19.03 -5.18 -5.78
N GLY A 214 -20.11 -5.38 -6.57
CA GLY A 214 -20.73 -4.33 -7.35
C GLY A 214 -20.32 -4.36 -8.81
N ASN A 215 -20.70 -3.32 -9.55
CA ASN A 215 -20.39 -3.17 -10.97
C ASN A 215 -19.43 -1.99 -11.22
N ILE A 216 -18.88 -1.92 -12.42
CA ILE A 216 -17.90 -0.88 -12.80
C ILE A 216 -18.52 0.33 -13.49
N ALA A 217 -19.77 0.26 -13.90
CA ALA A 217 -20.42 1.26 -14.74
C ALA A 217 -21.22 2.29 -13.94
N TRP A 218 -21.87 1.87 -12.86
CA TRP A 218 -22.83 2.69 -12.13
C TRP A 218 -22.43 2.83 -10.66
N ARG A 219 -22.47 4.06 -10.16
CA ARG A 219 -22.24 4.34 -8.75
C ARG A 219 -23.33 3.74 -7.86
N ASP A 220 -24.57 3.86 -8.29
CA ASP A 220 -25.76 3.33 -7.63
C ASP A 220 -26.25 2.08 -8.36
N PRO A 221 -26.26 0.89 -7.73
CA PRO A 221 -26.75 -0.34 -8.34
C PRO A 221 -28.21 -0.25 -8.82
N SER A 222 -29.05 0.59 -8.22
CA SER A 222 -30.45 0.76 -8.62
C SER A 222 -30.61 1.38 -10.01
N GLN A 223 -29.59 2.04 -10.55
CA GLN A 223 -29.60 2.60 -11.91
C GLN A 223 -29.46 1.54 -13.03
N LEU A 224 -29.21 0.28 -12.66
CA LEU A 224 -29.19 -0.85 -13.61
C LEU A 224 -30.59 -1.32 -14.07
N ILE A 225 -31.66 -0.85 -13.43
CA ILE A 225 -33.03 -1.35 -13.62
C ILE A 225 -33.84 -0.40 -14.51
N ARG A 226 -33.18 0.40 -15.35
CA ARG A 226 -33.88 1.25 -16.36
C ARG A 226 -33.60 0.82 -17.78
#